data_415aa80ac9e569a72f697baed1c9a71a
#
_entry.id   415aa80ac9e569a72f697baed1c9a71a
#
_cell.length_a   1.000
_cell.length_b   1.000
_cell.length_c   1.000
_cell.angle_alpha   90.00
_cell.angle_beta   90.00
_cell.angle_gamma   90.00
#
_symmetry.space_group_name_H-M   'P 1'
#
loop_
_entity.id
_entity.type
_entity.pdbx_description
1 polymer ?
#
loop_
_entity_poly.entity_id
_entity_poly.type
_entity_poly.pdbx_seq_one_letter_code
_entity_poly.pdbx_strand_id
1 'polypeptide(L)' 'MKSIDEHIAKDQDKIAEARAKGDEGMVRHLEEELESLKEFKDHHPEDDHDPSSLEMYCDTNPDAAECRIYDD' A
#
# COMPACT_ATOMS: atom_id res chain seq x y z
N MET A 1 10.26 14.36 -0.45
CA MET A 1 10.03 13.11 -1.17
C MET A 1 9.40 12.10 -0.24
N LYS A 2 8.32 11.49 -0.68
CA LYS A 2 7.60 10.54 0.17
C LYS A 2 8.22 9.15 0.07
N SER A 3 8.39 8.53 1.21
CA SER A 3 8.86 7.15 1.28
C SER A 3 7.69 6.23 1.63
N ILE A 4 7.90 4.93 1.47
CA ILE A 4 6.89 3.95 1.85
C ILE A 4 6.60 4.03 3.36
N ASP A 5 7.60 4.32 4.17
CA ASP A 5 7.42 4.47 5.61
C ASP A 5 6.51 5.66 5.95
N GLU A 6 6.65 6.76 5.22
CA GLU A 6 5.76 7.91 5.40
C GLU A 6 4.32 7.56 5.03
N HIS A 7 4.15 6.80 3.94
CA HIS A 7 2.83 6.36 3.51
C HIS A 7 2.20 5.45 4.57
N ILE A 8 2.96 4.52 5.12
CA ILE A 8 2.49 3.64 6.18
C ILE A 8 2.04 4.45 7.40
N ALA A 9 2.86 5.42 7.81
CA ALA A 9 2.52 6.28 8.95
C ALA A 9 1.24 7.07 8.71
N LYS A 10 1.07 7.60 7.49
CA LYS A 10 -0.15 8.32 7.13
C LYS A 10 -1.38 7.43 7.18
N ASP A 11 -1.25 6.21 6.69
CA ASP A 11 -2.38 5.28 6.70
C ASP A 11 -2.76 4.92 8.13
N GLN A 12 -1.78 4.76 9.01
CA GLN A 12 -2.05 4.50 10.42
C GLN A 12 -2.80 5.66 11.08
N ASP A 13 -2.41 6.89 10.77
CA ASP A 13 -3.10 8.08 11.27
C ASP A 13 -4.53 8.14 10.75
N LYS A 14 -4.72 7.84 9.47
CA LYS A 14 -6.05 7.84 8.87
C LYS A 14 -6.94 6.76 9.47
N ILE A 15 -6.38 5.60 9.77
CA ILE A 15 -7.12 4.52 10.43
C ILE A 15 -7.62 4.98 11.80
N ALA A 16 -6.75 5.60 12.59
CA ALA A 16 -7.13 6.11 13.91
C ALA A 16 -8.25 7.14 13.78
N GLU A 17 -8.15 8.03 12.80
CA GLU A 17 -9.16 9.04 12.54
C GLU A 17 -10.50 8.42 12.11
N ALA A 18 -10.45 7.45 11.21
CA ALA A 18 -11.64 6.77 10.74
C ALA A 18 -12.33 6.00 11.87
N ARG A 19 -11.56 5.39 12.77
CA ARG A 19 -12.12 4.73 13.94
C ARG A 19 -12.82 5.70 14.87
N ALA A 20 -12.22 6.88 15.05
CA ALA A 20 -12.80 7.91 15.88
C ALA A 20 -14.14 8.38 15.31
N LYS A 21 -14.27 8.38 13.99
CA LYS A 21 -15.51 8.77 13.31
C LYS A 21 -16.52 7.64 13.20
N GLY A 22 -16.12 6.41 13.51
CA GLY A 22 -16.97 5.24 13.35
C GLY A 22 -17.13 4.79 11.92
N ASP A 23 -16.20 5.16 11.04
CA ASP A 23 -16.23 4.79 9.63
C ASP A 23 -15.52 3.45 9.40
N GLU A 24 -16.27 2.38 9.63
CA GLU A 24 -15.71 1.03 9.54
C GLU A 24 -15.29 0.65 8.11
N GLY A 25 -15.99 1.14 7.11
CA GLY A 25 -15.62 0.88 5.71
C GLY A 25 -14.26 1.47 5.39
N MET A 26 -14.02 2.70 5.82
CA MET A 26 -12.74 3.36 5.59
C MET A 26 -11.62 2.66 6.38
N VAL A 27 -11.89 2.25 7.62
CA VAL A 27 -10.91 1.51 8.42
C VAL A 27 -10.48 0.24 7.70
N ARG A 28 -11.43 -0.53 7.19
CA ARG A 28 -11.14 -1.77 6.48
C ARG A 28 -10.30 -1.51 5.24
N HIS A 29 -10.69 -0.51 4.44
CA HIS A 29 -9.96 -0.15 3.23
C HIS A 29 -8.52 0.25 3.54
N LEU A 30 -8.34 1.08 4.55
CA LEU A 30 -7.00 1.54 4.94
C LEU A 30 -6.15 0.42 5.52
N GLU A 31 -6.77 -0.50 6.26
CA GLU A 31 -6.04 -1.66 6.78
C GLU A 31 -5.55 -2.57 5.67
N GLU A 32 -6.38 -2.78 4.64
CA GLU A 32 -5.96 -3.56 3.47
C GLU A 32 -4.80 -2.88 2.74
N GLU A 33 -4.88 -1.57 2.56
CA GLU A 33 -3.81 -0.81 1.93
C GLU A 33 -2.54 -0.87 2.77
N LEU A 34 -2.67 -0.71 4.07
CA LEU A 34 -1.53 -0.77 4.98
C LEU A 34 -0.84 -2.13 4.92
N GLU A 35 -1.62 -3.19 4.89
CA GLU A 35 -1.08 -4.55 4.78
C GLU A 35 -0.33 -4.73 3.46
N SER A 36 -0.89 -4.22 2.37
CA SER A 36 -0.22 -4.26 1.06
C SER A 36 1.10 -3.50 1.07
N LEU A 37 1.13 -2.34 1.73
CA LEU A 37 2.34 -1.55 1.85
C LEU A 37 3.42 -2.29 2.63
N LYS A 38 3.03 -2.93 3.74
CA LYS A 38 3.97 -3.69 4.55
C LYS A 38 4.52 -4.89 3.79
N GLU A 39 3.67 -5.55 3.02
CA GLU A 39 4.07 -6.68 2.21
C GLU A 39 5.03 -6.25 1.11
N PHE A 40 4.73 -5.13 0.45
CA PHE A 40 5.64 -4.57 -0.56
C PHE A 40 7.00 -4.26 0.05
N LYS A 41 7.01 -3.64 1.22
CA LYS A 41 8.26 -3.31 1.91
C LYS A 41 9.05 -4.57 2.26
N ASP A 42 8.37 -5.63 2.67
CA ASP A 42 9.00 -6.90 3.01
C ASP A 42 9.64 -7.55 1.77
N HIS A 43 8.98 -7.45 0.61
CA HIS A 43 9.50 -7.99 -0.65
C HIS A 43 10.61 -7.13 -1.24
N HIS A 44 10.67 -5.85 -0.88
CA HIS A 44 11.64 -4.90 -1.41
C HIS A 44 12.34 -4.16 -0.27
N PRO A 45 13.10 -4.87 0.58
CA PRO A 45 13.65 -4.27 1.80
C PRO A 45 14.66 -3.15 1.57
N GLU A 46 15.26 -3.10 0.40
CA GLU A 46 16.23 -2.05 0.06
C GLU A 46 15.59 -0.87 -0.65
N ASP A 47 14.33 -0.99 -1.01
CA ASP A 47 13.61 0.03 -1.77
C ASP A 47 12.62 0.72 -0.85
N ASP A 48 12.86 1.99 -0.58
CA ASP A 48 12.02 2.77 0.32
C ASP A 48 11.11 3.77 -0.40
N HIS A 49 10.99 3.67 -1.72
CA HIS A 49 10.10 4.56 -2.45
C HIS A 49 8.63 4.25 -2.15
N ASP A 50 7.77 5.26 -2.33
CA ASP A 50 6.33 5.11 -2.11
C ASP A 50 5.71 4.44 -3.35
N PRO A 51 5.29 3.16 -3.25
CA PRO A 51 4.76 2.46 -4.41
C PRO A 51 3.39 2.96 -4.81
N SER A 52 3.11 2.94 -6.12
CA SER A 52 1.78 3.22 -6.61
C SER A 52 0.87 2.02 -6.37
N SER A 53 -0.44 2.23 -6.52
CA SER A 53 -1.40 1.13 -6.40
C SER A 53 -1.10 0.01 -7.40
N LEU A 54 -0.68 0.39 -8.62
CA LEU A 54 -0.33 -0.58 -9.64
C LEU A 54 0.90 -1.39 -9.24
N GLU A 55 1.91 -0.75 -8.69
CA GLU A 55 3.10 -1.44 -8.23
C GLU A 55 2.77 -2.47 -7.15
N MET A 56 1.94 -2.11 -6.19
CA MET A 56 1.51 -3.03 -5.13
C MET A 56 0.69 -4.19 -5.69
N TYR A 57 -0.19 -3.90 -6.63
CA TYR A 57 -1.00 -4.93 -7.28
C TYR A 57 -0.10 -5.91 -8.05
N CYS A 58 0.87 -5.39 -8.79
CA CYS A 58 1.78 -6.22 -9.58
C CYS A 58 2.72 -7.04 -8.72
N ASP A 59 3.04 -6.56 -7.52
CA ASP A 59 3.88 -7.31 -6.59
C ASP A 59 3.22 -8.62 -6.17
N THR A 60 1.90 -8.59 -5.99
CA THR A 60 1.15 -9.78 -5.59
C THR A 60 0.55 -10.54 -6.78
N ASN A 61 0.42 -9.87 -7.92
CA ASN A 61 -0.17 -10.45 -9.14
C ASN A 61 0.72 -10.21 -10.36
N PRO A 62 1.93 -10.77 -10.39
CA PRO A 62 2.87 -10.49 -11.48
C PRO A 62 2.41 -10.99 -12.84
N ASP A 63 1.48 -11.92 -12.87
CA ASP A 63 0.96 -12.47 -14.13
C ASP A 63 -0.22 -11.70 -14.70
N ALA A 64 -0.69 -10.68 -14.00
CA ALA A 64 -1.81 -9.88 -14.47
C ALA A 64 -1.43 -9.14 -15.75
N ALA A 65 -2.39 -8.97 -16.65
CA ALA A 65 -2.15 -8.32 -17.94
C ALA A 65 -1.60 -6.90 -17.77
N GLU A 66 -2.09 -6.16 -16.79
CA GLU A 66 -1.64 -4.80 -16.51
C GLU A 66 -0.16 -4.74 -16.16
N CYS A 67 0.33 -5.78 -15.53
CA CYS A 67 1.71 -5.85 -15.09
C CYS A 67 2.67 -6.20 -16.23
N ARG A 68 2.18 -6.95 -17.21
CA ARG A 68 2.99 -7.34 -18.37
C ARG A 68 3.27 -6.18 -19.31
N ILE A 69 2.37 -5.21 -19.35
CA ILE A 69 2.52 -4.03 -20.21
C ILE A 69 3.75 -3.22 -19.81
N TYR A 70 4.10 -3.24 -18.53
CA TYR A 70 5.20 -2.46 -17.98
C TYR A 70 6.48 -3.26 -17.81
N ASP A 71 6.46 -4.52 -18.20
CA ASP A 71 7.60 -5.41 -18.04
C ASP A 71 8.33 -5.53 -19.37
N ASP A 72 9.26 -4.66 -19.59
CA ASP A 72 10.09 -4.68 -20.80
C ASP A 72 11.49 -5.18 -20.48
#